data_1de38b39113a8573139344abe64064fd
#
_entry.id   1de38b39113a8573139344abe64064fd
#
_cell.length_a   1.000
_cell.length_b   1.000
_cell.length_c   1.000
_cell.angle_alpha   90.00
_cell.angle_beta   90.00
_cell.angle_gamma   90.00
#
_symmetry.space_group_name_H-M   'P 1'
#
loop_
_entity.id
_entity.type
_entity.pdbx_description
1 polymer ?
#
loop_
_entity_poly.entity_id
_entity_poly.type
_entity_poly.pdbx_seq_one_letter_code
_entity_poly.pdbx_strand_id
1 'polypeptide(L)'
;MQKIKMSRGTLLTFEEGCNKYLENCRQRNLREGTINHYRQSYLYFYKYFDPKMPIEDIDEQTYKDYVIHLKKVLHNDTSINSYLRDLITTIHFFMNEGWLPHFKMQAIKVDKSHIETYNENELQLLLKKPNVKKCNFTEYQSWVMTNFLFATGVRQRSLMHIQIKNLDFDNNVVYQIER
;
A
#
# COMPACT_ATOMS: atom_id res chain seq x y z
N MET A 1 19.15 -36.57 -31.19
CA MET A 1 17.68 -36.41 -31.02
C MET A 1 17.41 -35.02 -30.50
N GLN A 2 16.84 -34.12 -31.27
CA GLN A 2 16.38 -32.82 -30.81
C GLN A 2 15.08 -33.00 -30.02
N LYS A 3 15.07 -32.57 -28.75
CA LYS A 3 13.85 -32.50 -27.94
C LYS A 3 13.03 -31.32 -28.40
N ILE A 4 11.95 -31.57 -29.13
CA ILE A 4 10.94 -30.55 -29.45
C ILE A 4 10.11 -30.34 -28.18
N LYS A 5 10.20 -29.14 -27.57
CA LYS A 5 9.28 -28.75 -26.52
C LYS A 5 7.91 -28.51 -27.15
N MET A 6 6.96 -29.39 -26.87
CA MET A 6 5.56 -29.09 -27.20
C MET A 6 5.05 -27.98 -26.31
N SER A 7 4.68 -26.86 -26.91
CA SER A 7 3.99 -25.75 -26.24
C SER A 7 2.64 -26.28 -25.75
N ARG A 8 2.46 -26.30 -24.44
CA ARG A 8 1.17 -26.57 -23.79
C ARG A 8 0.37 -25.29 -23.73
N GLY A 9 -0.67 -25.18 -24.54
CA GLY A 9 -1.75 -24.23 -24.31
C GLY A 9 -1.40 -22.77 -24.61
N THR A 10 -2.41 -21.93 -24.69
CA THR A 10 -2.33 -20.48 -24.82
C THR A 10 -1.42 -19.91 -23.73
N LEU A 11 -0.32 -19.27 -24.14
CA LEU A 11 0.61 -18.63 -23.22
C LEU A 11 -0.14 -17.58 -22.40
N LEU A 12 -0.15 -17.75 -21.08
CA LEU A 12 -0.79 -16.81 -20.16
C LEU A 12 -0.02 -15.48 -20.20
N THR A 13 -0.73 -14.40 -20.46
CA THR A 13 -0.12 -13.06 -20.47
C THR A 13 0.08 -12.52 -19.04
N PHE A 14 0.98 -11.54 -18.90
CA PHE A 14 1.22 -10.90 -17.63
C PHE A 14 -0.05 -10.26 -17.03
N GLU A 15 -0.86 -9.60 -17.88
CA GLU A 15 -2.15 -9.02 -17.47
C GLU A 15 -3.14 -10.08 -16.99
N GLU A 16 -3.26 -11.19 -17.71
CA GLU A 16 -4.13 -12.31 -17.31
C GLU A 16 -3.68 -12.91 -15.97
N GLY A 17 -2.36 -13.05 -15.76
CA GLY A 17 -1.81 -13.49 -14.48
C GLY A 17 -2.10 -12.54 -13.34
N CYS A 18 -1.94 -11.24 -13.55
CA CYS A 18 -2.29 -10.21 -12.57
C CYS A 18 -3.79 -10.27 -12.21
N ASN A 19 -4.67 -10.44 -13.21
CA ASN A 19 -6.11 -10.57 -12.99
C ASN A 19 -6.44 -11.85 -12.18
N LYS A 20 -5.79 -12.97 -12.47
CA LYS A 20 -5.94 -14.20 -11.68
C LYS A 20 -5.48 -14.03 -10.23
N TYR A 21 -4.42 -13.26 -10.00
CA TYR A 21 -4.02 -12.92 -8.62
C TYR A 21 -5.08 -12.08 -7.91
N LEU A 22 -5.69 -11.09 -8.57
CA LEU A 22 -6.80 -10.30 -7.99
C LEU A 22 -8.01 -11.19 -7.66
N GLU A 23 -8.32 -12.17 -8.51
CA GLU A 23 -9.36 -13.16 -8.22
C GLU A 23 -9.01 -14.03 -7.01
N ASN A 24 -7.77 -14.50 -6.90
CA ASN A 24 -7.27 -15.21 -5.72
C ASN A 24 -7.39 -14.35 -4.45
N CYS A 25 -7.09 -13.06 -4.53
CA CYS A 25 -7.28 -12.13 -3.41
C CYS A 25 -8.75 -12.05 -2.96
N ARG A 26 -9.71 -12.03 -3.91
CA ARG A 26 -11.14 -12.06 -3.59
C ARG A 26 -11.57 -13.39 -2.95
N GLN A 27 -11.10 -14.52 -3.50
CA GLN A 27 -11.37 -15.85 -2.94
C GLN A 27 -10.87 -15.99 -1.50
N ARG A 28 -9.73 -15.35 -1.18
CA ARG A 28 -9.17 -15.28 0.16
C ARG A 28 -9.84 -14.23 1.06
N ASN A 29 -10.89 -13.59 0.57
CA ASN A 29 -11.64 -12.56 1.29
C ASN A 29 -10.77 -11.37 1.76
N LEU A 30 -9.78 -10.95 0.94
CA LEU A 30 -9.02 -9.76 1.24
C LEU A 30 -9.91 -8.52 1.14
N ARG A 31 -9.59 -7.51 1.97
CA ARG A 31 -10.33 -6.23 1.95
C ARG A 31 -10.21 -5.55 0.59
N GLU A 32 -11.31 -4.95 0.11
CA GLU A 32 -11.34 -4.26 -1.18
C GLU A 32 -10.24 -3.19 -1.31
N GLY A 33 -9.89 -2.51 -0.21
CA GLY A 33 -8.76 -1.59 -0.17
C GLY A 33 -7.42 -2.23 -0.56
N THR A 34 -7.18 -3.49 -0.17
CA THR A 34 -5.98 -4.25 -0.55
C THR A 34 -6.02 -4.63 -2.03
N ILE A 35 -7.17 -5.08 -2.51
CA ILE A 35 -7.35 -5.45 -3.93
C ILE A 35 -7.16 -4.22 -4.83
N ASN A 36 -7.71 -3.07 -4.43
CA ASN A 36 -7.52 -1.82 -5.15
C ASN A 36 -6.06 -1.35 -5.13
N HIS A 37 -5.34 -1.56 -4.03
CA HIS A 37 -3.90 -1.28 -3.95
C HIS A 37 -3.13 -2.07 -5.01
N TYR A 38 -3.31 -3.41 -5.10
CA TYR A 38 -2.68 -4.22 -6.15
C TYR A 38 -3.09 -3.75 -7.55
N ARG A 39 -4.37 -3.42 -7.78
CA ARG A 39 -4.83 -2.91 -9.08
C ARG A 39 -4.10 -1.64 -9.48
N GLN A 40 -3.88 -0.69 -8.56
CA GLN A 40 -3.11 0.51 -8.83
C GLN A 40 -1.63 0.21 -9.10
N SER A 41 -1.03 -0.72 -8.36
CA SER A 41 0.34 -1.18 -8.61
C SER A 41 0.49 -1.80 -10.00
N TYR A 42 -0.52 -2.56 -10.48
CA TYR A 42 -0.49 -3.15 -11.82
C TYR A 42 -0.54 -2.09 -12.92
N LEU A 43 -1.33 -1.04 -12.78
CA LEU A 43 -1.30 0.09 -13.72
C LEU A 43 0.09 0.74 -13.79
N TYR A 44 0.85 0.68 -12.69
CA TYR A 44 2.23 1.15 -12.68
C TYR A 44 3.18 0.16 -13.34
N PHE A 45 3.00 -1.16 -13.12
CA PHE A 45 3.80 -2.21 -13.76
C PHE A 45 3.66 -2.17 -15.28
N TYR A 46 2.45 -1.95 -15.80
CA TYR A 46 2.18 -1.86 -17.23
C TYR A 46 2.84 -0.67 -17.95
N LYS A 47 3.44 0.26 -17.22
CA LYS A 47 4.31 1.29 -17.81
C LYS A 47 5.70 0.76 -18.17
N TYR A 48 6.10 -0.36 -17.61
CA TYR A 48 7.40 -1.00 -17.83
C TYR A 48 7.25 -2.35 -18.53
N PHE A 49 6.36 -3.20 -18.05
CA PHE A 49 6.07 -4.50 -18.64
C PHE A 49 4.96 -4.37 -19.68
N ASP A 50 5.15 -5.01 -20.86
CA ASP A 50 4.03 -5.17 -21.78
C ASP A 50 2.95 -6.05 -21.12
N PRO A 51 1.71 -5.58 -20.95
CA PRO A 51 0.62 -6.39 -20.41
C PRO A 51 0.41 -7.70 -21.15
N LYS A 52 0.75 -7.75 -22.45
CA LYS A 52 0.58 -8.90 -23.33
C LYS A 52 1.80 -9.83 -23.37
N MET A 53 2.89 -9.50 -22.67
CA MET A 53 4.06 -10.38 -22.62
C MET A 53 3.68 -11.70 -21.96
N PRO A 54 4.22 -12.85 -22.45
CA PRO A 54 4.05 -14.12 -21.79
C PRO A 54 4.64 -14.11 -20.36
N ILE A 55 3.94 -14.69 -19.39
CA ILE A 55 4.46 -14.77 -18.01
C ILE A 55 5.79 -15.53 -17.98
N GLU A 56 5.96 -16.54 -18.81
CA GLU A 56 7.18 -17.37 -18.87
C GLU A 56 8.45 -16.61 -19.30
N ASP A 57 8.30 -15.41 -19.87
CA ASP A 57 9.42 -14.53 -20.23
C ASP A 57 9.95 -13.73 -19.03
N ILE A 58 9.25 -13.77 -17.89
CA ILE A 58 9.69 -13.11 -16.66
C ILE A 58 10.71 -13.98 -15.95
N ASP A 59 11.91 -13.44 -15.78
CA ASP A 59 13.02 -14.10 -15.09
C ASP A 59 13.67 -13.19 -14.03
N GLU A 60 14.72 -13.68 -13.41
CA GLU A 60 15.48 -12.90 -12.43
C GLU A 60 16.10 -11.64 -13.02
N GLN A 61 16.52 -11.67 -14.31
CA GLN A 61 17.09 -10.50 -14.97
C GLN A 61 16.02 -9.44 -15.23
N THR A 62 14.85 -9.84 -15.71
CA THR A 62 13.69 -8.97 -15.90
C THR A 62 13.33 -8.24 -14.60
N TYR A 63 13.37 -8.95 -13.46
CA TYR A 63 13.16 -8.33 -12.14
C TYR A 63 14.24 -7.30 -11.79
N LYS A 64 15.52 -7.63 -12.01
CA LYS A 64 16.64 -6.70 -11.74
C LYS A 64 16.55 -5.44 -12.60
N ASP A 65 16.19 -5.58 -13.85
CA ASP A 65 16.04 -4.44 -14.79
C ASP A 65 14.88 -3.53 -14.35
N TYR A 66 13.79 -4.13 -13.84
CA TYR A 66 12.70 -3.36 -13.26
C TYR A 66 13.12 -2.57 -12.01
N VAL A 67 13.93 -3.15 -11.12
CA VAL A 67 14.51 -2.44 -9.97
C VAL A 67 15.32 -1.22 -10.43
N ILE A 68 16.15 -1.39 -11.45
CA ILE A 68 16.96 -0.30 -12.02
C ILE A 68 16.06 0.78 -12.63
N HIS A 69 14.99 0.37 -13.34
CA HIS A 69 14.00 1.30 -13.89
C HIS A 69 13.33 2.13 -12.79
N LEU A 70 12.85 1.48 -11.73
CA LEU A 70 12.21 2.19 -10.61
C LEU A 70 13.14 3.22 -9.96
N LYS A 71 14.42 2.89 -9.78
CA LYS A 71 15.43 3.83 -9.26
C LYS A 71 15.70 5.04 -10.15
N LYS A 72 15.48 4.93 -11.46
CA LYS A 72 15.58 6.05 -12.39
C LYS A 72 14.35 6.97 -12.36
N VAL A 73 13.17 6.39 -12.11
CA VAL A 73 11.89 7.12 -12.22
C VAL A 73 11.43 7.65 -10.87
N LEU A 74 11.75 6.97 -9.79
CA LEU A 74 11.33 7.30 -8.43
C LEU A 74 12.53 7.71 -7.57
N HIS A 75 12.35 8.79 -6.80
CA HIS A 75 13.39 9.31 -5.90
C HIS A 75 13.22 8.84 -4.44
N ASN A 76 12.14 8.12 -4.13
CA ASN A 76 11.84 7.67 -2.76
C ASN A 76 11.93 6.14 -2.66
N ASP A 77 12.95 5.66 -1.95
CA ASP A 77 13.20 4.23 -1.77
C ASP A 77 12.04 3.48 -1.09
N THR A 78 11.28 4.15 -0.22
CA THR A 78 10.09 3.56 0.40
C THR A 78 9.01 3.29 -0.64
N SER A 79 8.81 4.22 -1.58
CA SER A 79 7.87 4.03 -2.70
C SER A 79 8.33 2.93 -3.64
N ILE A 80 9.64 2.90 -3.96
CA ILE A 80 10.24 1.82 -4.76
C ILE A 80 9.96 0.48 -4.11
N ASN A 81 10.23 0.35 -2.81
CA ASN A 81 9.98 -0.90 -2.09
C ASN A 81 8.50 -1.29 -2.01
N SER A 82 7.59 -0.33 -2.00
CA SER A 82 6.15 -0.64 -2.07
C SER A 82 5.83 -1.37 -3.38
N TYR A 83 6.23 -0.81 -4.52
CA TYR A 83 6.04 -1.45 -5.83
C TYR A 83 6.76 -2.79 -5.95
N LEU A 84 8.01 -2.88 -5.45
CA LEU A 84 8.75 -4.15 -5.49
C LEU A 84 8.06 -5.24 -4.68
N ARG A 85 7.51 -4.95 -3.50
CA ARG A 85 6.78 -5.93 -2.68
C ARG A 85 5.53 -6.44 -3.37
N ASP A 86 4.79 -5.55 -4.03
CA ASP A 86 3.59 -5.92 -4.77
C ASP A 86 3.93 -6.83 -5.95
N LEU A 87 4.99 -6.49 -6.72
CA LEU A 87 5.47 -7.31 -7.82
C LEU A 87 6.00 -8.67 -7.31
N ILE A 88 6.83 -8.68 -6.27
CA ILE A 88 7.36 -9.93 -5.66
C ILE A 88 6.20 -10.84 -5.25
N THR A 89 5.18 -10.29 -4.61
CA THR A 89 4.02 -11.06 -4.17
C THR A 89 3.26 -11.66 -5.35
N THR A 90 3.08 -10.89 -6.42
CA THR A 90 2.41 -11.33 -7.64
C THR A 90 3.21 -12.40 -8.37
N ILE A 91 4.53 -12.21 -8.52
CA ILE A 91 5.40 -13.20 -9.18
C ILE A 91 5.51 -14.47 -8.34
N HIS A 92 5.57 -14.39 -7.01
CA HIS A 92 5.50 -15.58 -6.16
C HIS A 92 4.20 -16.37 -6.35
N PHE A 93 3.07 -15.68 -6.55
CA PHE A 93 1.83 -16.37 -6.92
C PHE A 93 1.99 -17.11 -8.26
N PHE A 94 2.58 -16.49 -9.29
CA PHE A 94 2.83 -17.15 -10.57
C PHE A 94 3.74 -18.38 -10.42
N MET A 95 4.77 -18.30 -9.59
CA MET A 95 5.65 -19.43 -9.28
C MET A 95 4.90 -20.57 -8.58
N ASN A 96 4.04 -20.22 -7.61
CA ASN A 96 3.26 -21.21 -6.86
C ASN A 96 2.21 -21.92 -7.73
N GLU A 97 1.65 -21.21 -8.74
CA GLU A 97 0.77 -21.81 -9.74
C GLU A 97 1.53 -22.63 -10.81
N GLY A 98 2.87 -22.64 -10.74
CA GLY A 98 3.72 -23.38 -11.68
C GLY A 98 3.84 -22.72 -13.06
N TRP A 99 3.49 -21.43 -13.19
CA TRP A 99 3.62 -20.70 -14.46
C TRP A 99 5.04 -20.21 -14.70
N LEU A 100 5.83 -20.08 -13.62
CA LEU A 100 7.22 -19.65 -13.63
C LEU A 100 8.10 -20.60 -12.83
N PRO A 101 9.39 -20.79 -13.21
CA PRO A 101 10.37 -21.41 -12.34
C PRO A 101 10.65 -20.48 -11.13
N HIS A 102 11.02 -21.06 -9.99
CA HIS A 102 11.41 -20.27 -8.82
C HIS A 102 12.75 -19.58 -9.03
N PHE A 103 12.78 -18.27 -8.81
CA PHE A 103 13.99 -17.45 -8.74
C PHE A 103 13.93 -16.48 -7.56
N LYS A 104 15.08 -15.92 -7.18
CA LYS A 104 15.20 -15.04 -6.00
C LYS A 104 14.87 -13.59 -6.38
N MET A 105 14.01 -12.96 -5.57
CA MET A 105 13.72 -11.53 -5.63
C MET A 105 13.86 -10.93 -4.24
N GLN A 106 14.43 -9.74 -4.14
CA GLN A 106 14.62 -9.04 -2.87
C GLN A 106 14.26 -7.57 -3.02
N ALA A 107 13.57 -7.03 -2.03
CA ALA A 107 13.38 -5.60 -1.92
C ALA A 107 14.73 -4.89 -1.68
N ILE A 108 14.84 -3.63 -2.09
CA ILE A 108 16.06 -2.85 -1.84
C ILE A 108 16.17 -2.50 -0.35
N LYS A 109 17.42 -2.37 0.13
CA LYS A 109 17.66 -1.85 1.47
C LYS A 109 17.26 -0.39 1.52
N VAL A 110 16.48 -0.01 2.52
CA VAL A 110 16.07 1.37 2.77
C VAL A 110 16.57 1.78 4.14
N ASP A 111 17.26 2.90 4.19
CA ASP A 111 17.61 3.51 5.47
C ASP A 111 16.36 4.17 6.04
N LYS A 112 16.04 3.83 7.29
CA LYS A 112 14.91 4.44 7.99
C LYS A 112 15.26 5.89 8.27
N SER A 113 14.58 6.82 7.60
CA SER A 113 14.65 8.23 7.96
C SER A 113 14.12 8.41 9.39
N HIS A 114 14.83 9.20 10.18
CA HIS A 114 14.31 9.64 11.47
C HIS A 114 13.08 10.52 11.22
N ILE A 115 11.94 10.14 11.80
CA ILE A 115 10.76 10.98 11.78
C ILE A 115 10.92 11.98 12.92
N GLU A 116 11.04 13.25 12.57
CA GLU A 116 11.06 14.32 13.56
C GLU A 116 9.69 14.37 14.26
N THR A 117 9.72 14.42 15.58
CA THR A 117 8.53 14.54 16.42
C THR A 117 8.46 15.95 16.99
N TYR A 118 7.25 16.42 17.29
CA TYR A 118 7.07 17.71 17.94
C TYR A 118 7.73 17.70 19.33
N ASN A 119 8.42 18.79 19.65
CA ASN A 119 8.93 19.03 21.00
C ASN A 119 7.82 19.54 21.92
N GLU A 120 8.09 19.60 23.24
CA GLU A 120 7.10 20.00 24.24
C GLU A 120 6.51 21.40 23.99
N ASN A 121 7.34 22.37 23.60
CA ASN A 121 6.87 23.73 23.31
C ASN A 121 5.96 23.79 22.10
N GLU A 122 6.28 23.03 21.05
CA GLU A 122 5.45 22.93 19.86
C GLU A 122 4.12 22.24 20.17
N LEU A 123 4.12 21.20 20.99
CA LEU A 123 2.90 20.53 21.46
C LEU A 123 2.03 21.48 22.26
N GLN A 124 2.59 22.26 23.17
CA GLN A 124 1.84 23.26 23.95
C GLN A 124 1.19 24.31 23.03
N LEU A 125 1.87 24.74 21.98
CA LEU A 125 1.30 25.66 20.99
C LEU A 125 0.18 25.03 20.19
N LEU A 126 0.37 23.79 19.70
CA LEU A 126 -0.63 23.05 18.92
C LEU A 126 -1.91 22.78 19.72
N LEU A 127 -1.77 22.47 21.01
CA LEU A 127 -2.89 22.11 21.88
C LEU A 127 -3.56 23.32 22.54
N LYS A 128 -2.98 24.51 22.37
CA LYS A 128 -3.50 25.75 22.96
C LYS A 128 -4.90 26.07 22.43
N LYS A 129 -5.84 26.29 23.36
CA LYS A 129 -7.21 26.67 23.00
C LYS A 129 -7.27 28.02 22.31
N PRO A 130 -7.90 28.13 21.13
CA PRO A 130 -8.09 29.41 20.46
C PRO A 130 -9.06 30.30 21.25
N ASN A 131 -9.01 31.60 21.00
CA ASN A 131 -9.97 32.54 21.60
C ASN A 131 -11.36 32.32 20.96
N VAL A 132 -12.24 31.59 21.64
CA VAL A 132 -13.54 31.19 21.16
C VAL A 132 -14.44 32.36 20.69
N LYS A 133 -14.22 33.56 21.23
CA LYS A 133 -14.97 34.75 20.84
C LYS A 133 -14.46 35.38 19.54
N LYS A 134 -13.24 35.08 19.13
CA LYS A 134 -12.57 35.69 17.97
C LYS A 134 -12.22 34.68 16.86
N CYS A 135 -12.11 33.40 17.19
CA CYS A 135 -11.77 32.36 16.21
C CYS A 135 -12.96 32.03 15.30
N ASN A 136 -12.69 31.63 14.07
CA ASN A 136 -13.69 31.09 13.18
C ASN A 136 -13.98 29.61 13.51
N PHE A 137 -15.06 29.08 12.91
CA PHE A 137 -15.48 27.69 13.15
C PHE A 137 -14.41 26.67 12.76
N THR A 138 -13.72 26.89 11.65
CA THR A 138 -12.66 25.97 11.16
C THR A 138 -11.49 25.89 12.10
N GLU A 139 -11.07 27.04 12.65
CA GLU A 139 -9.98 27.10 13.64
C GLU A 139 -10.35 26.34 14.92
N TYR A 140 -11.56 26.54 15.41
CA TYR A 140 -12.05 25.82 16.58
C TYR A 140 -12.17 24.32 16.33
N GLN A 141 -12.72 23.92 15.18
CA GLN A 141 -12.82 22.53 14.76
C GLN A 141 -11.44 21.86 14.65
N SER A 142 -10.47 22.51 14.02
CA SER A 142 -9.10 22.02 13.90
C SER A 142 -8.45 21.79 15.27
N TRP A 143 -8.65 22.73 16.19
CA TRP A 143 -8.16 22.59 17.57
C TRP A 143 -8.80 21.37 18.26
N VAL A 144 -10.12 21.18 18.18
CA VAL A 144 -10.81 20.02 18.78
C VAL A 144 -10.28 18.72 18.20
N MET A 145 -10.16 18.64 16.86
CA MET A 145 -9.64 17.42 16.18
C MET A 145 -8.20 17.12 16.59
N THR A 146 -7.34 18.13 16.67
CA THR A 146 -5.92 17.97 17.08
C THR A 146 -5.83 17.43 18.50
N ASN A 147 -6.59 18.03 19.45
CA ASN A 147 -6.63 17.55 20.82
C ASN A 147 -7.17 16.12 20.93
N PHE A 148 -8.20 15.79 20.16
CA PHE A 148 -8.76 14.45 20.15
C PHE A 148 -7.77 13.42 19.63
N LEU A 149 -7.09 13.72 18.52
CA LEU A 149 -6.05 12.84 17.94
C LEU A 149 -4.89 12.64 18.91
N PHE A 150 -4.46 13.71 19.55
CA PHE A 150 -3.37 13.66 20.53
C PHE A 150 -3.75 12.83 21.77
N ALA A 151 -4.96 13.03 22.30
CA ALA A 151 -5.43 12.32 23.49
C ALA A 151 -5.70 10.83 23.24
N THR A 152 -6.15 10.47 22.04
CA THR A 152 -6.62 9.10 21.75
C THR A 152 -5.68 8.27 20.91
N GLY A 153 -4.77 8.91 20.16
CA GLY A 153 -3.88 8.22 19.20
C GLY A 153 -4.61 7.53 18.03
N VAL A 154 -5.90 7.81 17.82
CA VAL A 154 -6.66 7.20 16.71
C VAL A 154 -6.14 7.68 15.36
N ARG A 155 -6.23 6.83 14.33
CA ARG A 155 -5.85 7.24 12.97
C ARG A 155 -6.82 8.29 12.43
N GLN A 156 -6.32 9.24 11.63
CA GLN A 156 -7.15 10.29 11.01
C GLN A 156 -8.40 9.71 10.30
N ARG A 157 -8.26 8.60 9.58
CA ARG A 157 -9.39 7.95 8.93
C ARG A 157 -10.45 7.46 9.92
N SER A 158 -10.03 6.96 11.08
CA SER A 158 -10.95 6.54 12.15
C SER A 158 -11.70 7.73 12.73
N LEU A 159 -11.00 8.84 13.01
CA LEU A 159 -11.63 10.08 13.49
C LEU A 159 -12.74 10.56 12.56
N MET A 160 -12.51 10.54 11.23
CA MET A 160 -13.51 10.96 10.24
C MET A 160 -14.78 10.10 10.20
N HIS A 161 -14.77 8.93 10.81
CA HIS A 161 -15.91 8.00 10.86
C HIS A 161 -16.55 7.89 12.25
N ILE A 162 -16.02 8.57 13.25
CA ILE A 162 -16.61 8.60 14.59
C ILE A 162 -17.95 9.35 14.53
N GLN A 163 -18.97 8.73 15.09
CA GLN A 163 -20.31 9.29 15.22
C GLN A 163 -20.60 9.56 16.70
N ILE A 164 -21.52 10.48 17.01
CA ILE A 164 -21.89 10.83 18.39
C ILE A 164 -22.29 9.58 19.19
N LYS A 165 -22.97 8.63 18.56
CA LYS A 165 -23.34 7.36 19.20
C LYS A 165 -22.16 6.48 19.64
N ASN A 166 -20.95 6.76 19.13
CA ASN A 166 -19.73 6.05 19.51
C ASN A 166 -19.04 6.68 20.74
N LEU A 167 -19.58 7.79 21.26
CA LEU A 167 -19.03 8.52 22.39
C LEU A 167 -19.84 8.17 23.64
N ASP A 168 -19.16 7.65 24.63
CA ASP A 168 -19.71 7.45 25.98
C ASP A 168 -19.16 8.57 26.88
N PHE A 169 -19.97 9.58 27.10
CA PHE A 169 -19.59 10.75 27.90
C PHE A 169 -19.56 10.45 29.41
N ASP A 170 -20.29 9.42 29.86
CA ASP A 170 -20.36 9.07 31.29
C ASP A 170 -19.07 8.35 31.72
N ASN A 171 -18.53 7.51 30.85
CA ASN A 171 -17.31 6.73 31.10
C ASN A 171 -16.06 7.32 30.40
N ASN A 172 -16.18 8.41 29.66
CA ASN A 172 -15.12 9.02 28.84
C ASN A 172 -14.46 8.04 27.85
N VAL A 173 -15.28 7.21 27.20
CA VAL A 173 -14.84 6.18 26.26
C VAL A 173 -15.30 6.49 24.84
N VAL A 174 -14.45 6.18 23.87
CA VAL A 174 -14.79 6.21 22.44
C VAL A 174 -14.77 4.79 21.90
N TYR A 175 -15.92 4.33 21.42
CA TYR A 175 -16.03 3.03 20.77
C TYR A 175 -15.60 3.14 19.30
N GLN A 176 -14.42 2.62 18.97
CA GLN A 176 -13.92 2.57 17.62
C GLN A 176 -14.42 1.31 16.91
N ILE A 177 -15.17 1.46 15.82
CA ILE A 177 -15.51 0.35 14.95
C ILE A 177 -14.33 0.16 13.99
N GLU A 178 -13.50 -0.85 14.22
CA GLU A 178 -12.53 -1.31 13.23
C GLU A 178 -13.28 -1.92 12.03
N ARG A 179 -13.18 -1.25 10.90
CA ARG A 179 -13.63 -1.76 9.60
C ARG A 179 -12.47 -2.11 8.72
#